data_2948a7d133a1610bde6a3654cd860bb7
#
_entry.id   2948a7d133a1610bde6a3654cd860bb7
#
_cell.length_a   1.000
_cell.length_b   1.000
_cell.length_c   1.000
_cell.angle_alpha   90.00
_cell.angle_beta   90.00
_cell.angle_gamma   90.00
#
_symmetry.space_group_name_H-M   'P 1'
#
loop_
_entity.id
_entity.type
_entity.pdbx_description
1 polymer ?
#
loop_
_entity_poly.entity_id
_entity_poly.type
_entity_poly.pdbx_seq_one_letter_code
_entity_poly.pdbx_strand_id
1 'polypeptide(L)'
;MSVQLAALQDQSAELGRQWDAGITSNARDTEEQAKSHLGYVPGPNDRALEEAERVAVQAAARLELSSAAAAAPAAFDWRDRGGQSYVTPVTNQGGCGSCVAFGAVAAMESLVRITRGAPTSSVDLSEAHLWYCWGPSHGAGACPDGGWWPDEAFDGLQQGIVDESCYAYTGANEACNVCDGWENG
;
A
#
# COMPACT_ATOMS: atom_id res chain seq x y z
N MET A 1 -14.77 -20.56 -13.15
CA MET A 1 -14.76 -19.37 -12.28
C MET A 1 -15.96 -19.28 -11.35
N SER A 2 -17.23 -19.38 -11.82
CA SER A 2 -18.41 -19.25 -10.94
C SER A 2 -18.50 -20.30 -9.83
N VAL A 3 -18.11 -21.55 -10.11
CA VAL A 3 -18.12 -22.65 -9.14
C VAL A 3 -17.08 -22.45 -8.04
N GLN A 4 -15.91 -21.94 -8.38
CA GLN A 4 -14.85 -21.65 -7.39
C GLN A 4 -15.22 -20.49 -6.47
N LEU A 5 -15.87 -19.44 -6.99
CA LEU A 5 -16.31 -18.31 -6.19
C LEU A 5 -17.39 -18.73 -5.18
N ALA A 6 -18.39 -19.50 -5.61
CA ALA A 6 -19.42 -20.02 -4.71
C ALA A 6 -18.82 -20.86 -3.58
N ALA A 7 -17.89 -21.77 -3.92
CA ALA A 7 -17.21 -22.60 -2.92
C ALA A 7 -16.42 -21.76 -1.90
N LEU A 8 -15.78 -20.66 -2.32
CA LEU A 8 -15.08 -19.74 -1.42
C LEU A 8 -16.04 -18.97 -0.53
N GLN A 9 -17.20 -18.56 -1.05
CA GLN A 9 -18.25 -17.88 -0.28
C GLN A 9 -18.84 -18.79 0.78
N ASP A 10 -19.16 -20.04 0.41
CA ASP A 10 -19.66 -21.06 1.34
C ASP A 10 -18.63 -21.35 2.44
N GLN A 11 -17.36 -21.56 2.09
CA GLN A 11 -16.28 -21.79 3.03
C GLN A 11 -16.05 -20.59 3.96
N SER A 12 -16.17 -19.36 3.46
CA SER A 12 -16.07 -18.14 4.26
C SER A 12 -17.19 -18.07 5.29
N ALA A 13 -18.43 -18.38 4.88
CA ALA A 13 -19.59 -18.41 5.76
C ALA A 13 -19.46 -19.50 6.84
N GLU A 14 -19.04 -20.71 6.48
CA GLU A 14 -18.80 -21.82 7.43
C GLU A 14 -17.74 -21.47 8.48
N LEU A 15 -16.71 -20.71 8.11
CA LEU A 15 -15.65 -20.26 9.01
C LEU A 15 -16.01 -19.01 9.81
N GLY A 16 -17.23 -18.45 9.65
CA GLY A 16 -17.69 -17.25 10.33
C GLY A 16 -16.86 -16.00 9.99
N ARG A 17 -16.26 -15.95 8.82
CA ARG A 17 -15.44 -14.81 8.38
C ARG A 17 -16.33 -13.63 7.97
N GLN A 18 -15.90 -12.41 8.32
CA GLN A 18 -16.62 -11.16 8.03
C GLN A 18 -16.20 -10.52 6.70
N TRP A 19 -15.89 -11.32 5.69
CA TRP A 19 -15.56 -10.82 4.35
C TRP A 19 -16.27 -11.66 3.28
N ASP A 20 -16.67 -11.01 2.21
CA ASP A 20 -17.31 -11.64 1.06
C ASP A 20 -16.32 -11.83 -0.08
N ALA A 21 -16.23 -13.06 -0.60
CA ALA A 21 -15.47 -13.32 -1.81
C ALA A 21 -16.20 -12.72 -3.03
N GLY A 22 -15.51 -11.91 -3.81
CA GLY A 22 -16.05 -11.26 -5.00
C GLY A 22 -15.11 -11.38 -6.21
N ILE A 23 -15.63 -11.12 -7.39
CA ILE A 23 -14.82 -11.04 -8.61
C ILE A 23 -14.23 -9.63 -8.71
N THR A 24 -12.92 -9.55 -8.54
CA THR A 24 -12.13 -8.33 -8.78
C THR A 24 -11.58 -8.30 -10.20
N SER A 25 -10.94 -7.20 -10.61
CA SER A 25 -10.21 -7.11 -11.88
C SER A 25 -9.20 -8.26 -12.01
N ASN A 26 -8.42 -8.50 -10.95
CA ASN A 26 -7.34 -9.50 -10.93
C ASN A 26 -7.85 -10.95 -10.87
N ALA A 27 -9.11 -11.18 -10.49
CA ALA A 27 -9.70 -12.53 -10.46
C ALA A 27 -9.85 -13.18 -11.86
N ARG A 28 -9.62 -12.41 -12.93
CA ARG A 28 -9.68 -12.86 -14.32
C ARG A 28 -8.31 -13.01 -14.96
N ASP A 29 -7.26 -12.64 -14.24
CA ASP A 29 -5.89 -12.71 -14.74
C ASP A 29 -5.46 -14.15 -14.98
N THR A 30 -4.63 -14.32 -15.98
CA THR A 30 -3.84 -15.55 -16.13
C THR A 30 -2.79 -15.62 -15.02
N GLU A 31 -2.19 -16.79 -14.83
CA GLU A 31 -1.09 -16.94 -13.86
C GLU A 31 0.08 -16.00 -14.16
N GLU A 32 0.39 -15.79 -15.44
CA GLU A 32 1.44 -14.88 -15.87
C GLU A 32 1.08 -13.41 -15.56
N GLN A 33 -0.16 -13.00 -15.85
CA GLN A 33 -0.66 -11.67 -15.49
C GLN A 33 -0.66 -11.47 -13.97
N ALA A 34 -1.10 -12.46 -13.19
CA ALA A 34 -1.08 -12.37 -11.74
C ALA A 34 0.36 -12.22 -11.21
N LYS A 35 1.34 -12.92 -11.80
CA LYS A 35 2.76 -12.77 -11.42
C LYS A 35 3.31 -11.37 -11.72
N SER A 36 2.87 -10.71 -12.79
CA SER A 36 3.32 -9.35 -13.13
C SER A 36 2.86 -8.28 -12.13
N HIS A 37 1.89 -8.59 -11.28
CA HIS A 37 1.49 -7.69 -10.19
C HIS A 37 2.37 -7.83 -8.93
N LEU A 38 3.24 -8.82 -8.85
CA LEU A 38 4.09 -9.09 -7.70
C LEU A 38 5.37 -8.27 -7.79
N GLY A 39 5.39 -7.12 -7.14
CA GLY A 39 6.49 -6.17 -7.23
C GLY A 39 7.36 -6.04 -5.98
N TYR A 40 7.11 -6.84 -4.93
CA TYR A 40 8.00 -6.85 -3.76
C TYR A 40 9.24 -7.69 -4.04
N VAL A 41 10.41 -7.12 -3.81
CA VAL A 41 11.68 -7.84 -3.72
C VAL A 41 12.31 -7.56 -2.36
N PRO A 42 12.97 -8.55 -1.73
CA PRO A 42 13.67 -8.32 -0.47
C PRO A 42 14.76 -7.27 -0.61
N GLY A 43 14.73 -6.26 0.24
CA GLY A 43 15.73 -5.19 0.29
C GLY A 43 16.98 -5.61 1.07
N PRO A 44 18.07 -4.85 0.96
CA PRO A 44 19.30 -5.13 1.67
C PRO A 44 19.15 -5.03 3.20
N ASN A 45 18.16 -4.28 3.67
CA ASN A 45 17.90 -4.02 5.08
C ASN A 45 16.81 -4.92 5.70
N ASP A 46 16.11 -5.74 4.91
CA ASP A 46 14.94 -6.52 5.37
C ASP A 46 15.20 -7.33 6.63
N ARG A 47 16.34 -8.01 6.71
CA ARG A 47 16.70 -8.75 7.92
C ARG A 47 16.85 -7.88 9.16
N ALA A 48 17.39 -6.69 9.00
CA ALA A 48 17.55 -5.75 10.13
C ALA A 48 16.19 -5.16 10.53
N LEU A 49 15.31 -4.89 9.58
CA LEU A 49 13.94 -4.43 9.81
C LEU A 49 13.09 -5.49 10.50
N GLU A 50 13.13 -6.73 10.03
CA GLU A 50 12.45 -7.87 10.68
C GLU A 50 12.91 -8.08 12.13
N GLU A 51 14.21 -7.98 12.39
CA GLU A 51 14.75 -8.11 13.74
C GLU A 51 14.33 -6.92 14.62
N ALA A 52 14.36 -5.70 14.09
CA ALA A 52 13.90 -4.50 14.79
C ALA A 52 12.39 -4.57 15.14
N GLU A 53 11.57 -5.04 14.21
CA GLU A 53 10.15 -5.27 14.45
C GLU A 53 9.93 -6.32 15.54
N ARG A 54 10.64 -7.45 15.47
CA ARG A 54 10.56 -8.51 16.49
C ARG A 54 10.91 -7.99 17.88
N VAL A 55 11.93 -7.16 17.99
CA VAL A 55 12.34 -6.54 19.25
C VAL A 55 11.27 -5.55 19.74
N ALA A 56 10.74 -4.72 18.85
CA ALA A 56 9.69 -3.75 19.18
C ALA A 56 8.41 -4.43 19.65
N VAL A 57 7.95 -5.48 18.98
CA VAL A 57 6.78 -6.27 19.37
C VAL A 57 6.97 -6.90 20.75
N GLN A 58 8.15 -7.46 21.05
CA GLN A 58 8.46 -8.02 22.36
C GLN A 58 8.50 -6.94 23.46
N ALA A 59 9.03 -5.76 23.16
CA ALA A 59 9.05 -4.64 24.09
C ALA A 59 7.63 -4.12 24.37
N ALA A 60 6.80 -3.98 23.36
CA ALA A 60 5.39 -3.58 23.49
C ALA A 60 4.61 -4.58 24.35
N ALA A 61 4.76 -5.88 24.10
CA ALA A 61 4.10 -6.91 24.90
C ALA A 61 4.51 -6.87 26.37
N ARG A 62 5.78 -6.55 26.67
CA ARG A 62 6.25 -6.38 28.06
C ARG A 62 5.65 -5.14 28.75
N LEU A 63 5.47 -4.05 27.98
CA LEU A 63 4.82 -2.83 28.46
C LEU A 63 3.34 -3.07 28.76
N GLU A 64 2.64 -3.76 27.92
CA GLU A 64 1.24 -4.15 28.14
C GLU A 64 1.05 -5.02 29.38
N LEU A 65 1.96 -5.93 29.63
CA LEU A 65 1.95 -6.77 30.84
C LEU A 65 2.29 -5.99 32.13
N SER A 66 3.00 -4.86 32.01
CA SER A 66 3.46 -4.06 33.17
C SER A 66 2.56 -2.88 33.50
N SER A 67 1.69 -2.47 32.58
CA SER A 67 0.76 -1.35 32.75
C SER A 67 -0.67 -1.87 32.97
N ALA A 68 -1.34 -1.37 33.99
CA ALA A 68 -2.81 -1.41 34.05
C ALA A 68 -3.39 -0.43 33.01
N ALA A 69 -2.86 -0.49 31.77
CA ALA A 69 -3.28 0.36 30.68
C ALA A 69 -4.72 0.08 30.34
N ALA A 70 -5.46 1.12 30.01
CA ALA A 70 -6.80 0.99 29.45
C ALA A 70 -6.76 -0.09 28.37
N ALA A 71 -7.59 -1.12 28.49
CA ALA A 71 -7.60 -2.24 27.57
C ALA A 71 -7.67 -1.71 26.14
N ALA A 72 -6.80 -2.21 25.26
CA ALA A 72 -6.89 -1.91 23.85
C ALA A 72 -8.31 -2.21 23.35
N PRO A 73 -8.87 -1.40 22.46
CA PRO A 73 -10.20 -1.67 21.93
C PRO A 73 -10.23 -3.06 21.30
N ALA A 74 -11.34 -3.79 21.48
CA ALA A 74 -11.52 -5.14 20.95
C ALA A 74 -11.42 -5.20 19.42
N ALA A 75 -11.69 -4.08 18.73
CA ALA A 75 -11.51 -3.91 17.30
C ALA A 75 -11.10 -2.47 16.97
N PHE A 76 -10.27 -2.32 15.98
CA PHE A 76 -9.83 -1.03 15.46
C PHE A 76 -9.71 -1.08 13.94
N ASP A 77 -10.40 -0.20 13.23
CA ASP A 77 -10.36 -0.14 11.77
C ASP A 77 -10.34 1.34 11.32
N TRP A 78 -9.31 1.73 10.59
CA TRP A 78 -9.21 3.06 10.01
C TRP A 78 -10.22 3.32 8.88
N ARG A 79 -10.82 2.28 8.31
CA ARG A 79 -11.89 2.39 7.32
C ARG A 79 -13.24 2.74 7.93
N ASP A 80 -13.36 2.52 9.25
CA ASP A 80 -14.57 2.85 10.02
C ASP A 80 -14.20 3.40 11.41
N ARG A 81 -13.71 4.61 11.45
CA ARG A 81 -13.40 5.32 12.68
C ARG A 81 -14.51 6.34 12.98
N GLY A 82 -15.48 5.92 13.77
CA GLY A 82 -16.64 6.76 14.06
C GLY A 82 -17.54 7.03 12.84
N GLY A 83 -17.71 6.04 11.98
CA GLY A 83 -18.48 6.15 10.75
C GLY A 83 -17.75 6.84 9.59
N GLN A 84 -16.44 7.07 9.72
CA GLN A 84 -15.63 7.75 8.70
C GLN A 84 -14.40 6.93 8.34
N SER A 85 -14.04 6.90 7.04
CA SER A 85 -12.84 6.24 6.53
C SER A 85 -11.67 7.21 6.43
N TYR A 86 -10.55 6.84 7.05
CA TYR A 86 -9.26 7.52 6.88
C TYR A 86 -8.39 6.87 5.80
N VAL A 87 -8.86 5.80 5.19
CA VAL A 87 -8.19 5.11 4.09
C VAL A 87 -8.71 5.64 2.76
N THR A 88 -7.82 5.89 1.81
CA THR A 88 -8.15 6.33 0.46
C THR A 88 -8.75 5.18 -0.36
N PRO A 89 -9.44 5.46 -1.47
CA PRO A 89 -9.94 4.42 -2.35
C PRO A 89 -8.82 3.51 -2.88
N VAL A 90 -9.18 2.28 -3.21
CA VAL A 90 -8.25 1.34 -3.85
C VAL A 90 -7.94 1.80 -5.27
N THR A 91 -6.66 1.92 -5.58
CA THR A 91 -6.12 2.22 -6.90
C THR A 91 -5.67 0.95 -7.63
N ASN A 92 -5.36 1.02 -8.91
CA ASN A 92 -5.02 -0.13 -9.74
C ASN A 92 -3.66 0.07 -10.42
N GLN A 93 -2.67 -0.75 -10.05
CA GLN A 93 -1.33 -0.73 -10.62
C GLN A 93 -1.23 -1.26 -12.08
N GLY A 94 -2.32 -1.82 -12.60
CA GLY A 94 -2.27 -2.46 -13.93
C GLY A 94 -1.34 -3.67 -13.97
N GLY A 95 -0.76 -3.94 -15.14
CA GLY A 95 0.14 -5.07 -15.36
C GLY A 95 1.61 -4.77 -15.10
N CYS A 96 1.93 -3.99 -14.08
CA CYS A 96 3.30 -3.65 -13.68
C CYS A 96 3.55 -4.04 -12.22
N GLY A 97 4.73 -4.57 -11.91
CA GLY A 97 5.14 -4.95 -10.56
C GLY A 97 5.49 -3.75 -9.66
N SER A 98 4.67 -2.70 -9.68
CA SER A 98 4.82 -1.44 -8.91
C SER A 98 4.08 -1.44 -7.57
N CYS A 99 3.64 -2.60 -7.07
CA CYS A 99 2.81 -2.70 -5.85
C CYS A 99 3.44 -2.03 -4.62
N VAL A 100 4.76 -1.97 -4.52
CA VAL A 100 5.46 -1.29 -3.42
C VAL A 100 5.20 0.22 -3.45
N ALA A 101 5.24 0.86 -4.63
CA ALA A 101 4.90 2.28 -4.77
C ALA A 101 3.44 2.54 -4.37
N PHE A 102 2.50 1.71 -4.85
CA PHE A 102 1.08 1.81 -4.50
C PHE A 102 0.82 1.64 -3.00
N GLY A 103 1.47 0.64 -2.38
CA GLY A 103 1.35 0.41 -0.94
C GLY A 103 1.91 1.56 -0.11
N ALA A 104 3.06 2.11 -0.50
CA ALA A 104 3.70 3.23 0.19
C ALA A 104 2.87 4.52 0.06
N VAL A 105 2.37 4.83 -1.13
CA VAL A 105 1.50 6.00 -1.38
C VAL A 105 0.21 5.89 -0.59
N ALA A 106 -0.50 4.76 -0.64
CA ALA A 106 -1.73 4.54 0.10
C ALA A 106 -1.54 4.67 1.64
N ALA A 107 -0.39 4.20 2.15
CA ALA A 107 -0.04 4.38 3.56
C ALA A 107 0.19 5.86 3.92
N MET A 108 0.90 6.61 3.07
CA MET A 108 1.15 8.05 3.26
C MET A 108 -0.16 8.86 3.21
N GLU A 109 -1.02 8.61 2.24
CA GLU A 109 -2.33 9.26 2.13
C GLU A 109 -3.20 9.03 3.36
N SER A 110 -3.25 7.78 3.83
CA SER A 110 -3.95 7.43 5.06
C SER A 110 -3.35 8.15 6.26
N LEU A 111 -2.03 8.22 6.36
CA LEU A 111 -1.32 8.95 7.41
C LEU A 111 -1.65 10.45 7.38
N VAL A 112 -1.70 11.06 6.21
CA VAL A 112 -2.09 12.47 6.04
C VAL A 112 -3.52 12.71 6.56
N ARG A 113 -4.48 11.84 6.20
CA ARG A 113 -5.86 11.93 6.70
C ARG A 113 -5.94 11.78 8.22
N ILE A 114 -5.21 10.83 8.78
CA ILE A 114 -5.18 10.55 10.22
C ILE A 114 -4.57 11.73 10.97
N THR A 115 -3.40 12.20 10.56
CA THR A 115 -2.67 13.27 11.26
C THR A 115 -3.39 14.60 11.20
N ARG A 116 -4.09 14.89 10.10
CA ARG A 116 -4.91 16.09 9.94
C ARG A 116 -6.30 15.96 10.57
N GLY A 117 -6.71 14.79 11.03
CA GLY A 117 -8.07 14.52 11.48
C GLY A 117 -9.12 14.79 10.38
N ALA A 118 -8.76 14.59 9.12
CA ALA A 118 -9.53 14.97 7.95
C ALA A 118 -9.85 13.75 7.05
N PRO A 119 -10.80 12.87 7.47
CA PRO A 119 -11.12 11.64 6.76
C PRO A 119 -11.66 11.86 5.34
N THR A 120 -12.24 13.03 5.06
CA THR A 120 -12.78 13.41 3.76
C THR A 120 -11.80 14.22 2.89
N SER A 121 -10.55 14.37 3.34
CA SER A 121 -9.53 15.04 2.55
C SER A 121 -9.32 14.34 1.20
N SER A 122 -9.24 15.13 0.14
CA SER A 122 -9.03 14.66 -1.24
C SER A 122 -7.53 14.43 -1.54
N VAL A 123 -6.76 13.95 -0.56
CA VAL A 123 -5.37 13.58 -0.81
C VAL A 123 -5.33 12.43 -1.82
N ASP A 124 -4.57 12.62 -2.88
CA ASP A 124 -4.40 11.68 -3.99
C ASP A 124 -2.99 11.91 -4.56
N LEU A 125 -2.03 11.13 -4.07
CA LEU A 125 -0.62 11.31 -4.34
C LEU A 125 -0.18 10.42 -5.52
N SER A 126 0.79 10.88 -6.29
CA SER A 126 1.23 10.21 -7.52
C SER A 126 2.11 8.99 -7.27
N GLU A 127 1.60 7.81 -7.52
CA GLU A 127 2.40 6.59 -7.60
C GLU A 127 3.39 6.65 -8.77
N ALA A 128 3.03 7.35 -9.85
CA ALA A 128 3.91 7.57 -11.00
C ALA A 128 5.17 8.37 -10.62
N HIS A 129 5.03 9.43 -9.82
CA HIS A 129 6.19 10.19 -9.35
C HIS A 129 7.14 9.31 -8.51
N LEU A 130 6.60 8.57 -7.57
CA LEU A 130 7.40 7.66 -6.75
C LEU A 130 8.07 6.57 -7.59
N TRP A 131 7.32 5.95 -8.50
CA TRP A 131 7.79 4.81 -9.29
C TRP A 131 8.74 5.20 -10.43
N TYR A 132 8.38 6.21 -11.24
CA TYR A 132 9.16 6.54 -12.43
C TYR A 132 10.24 7.60 -12.21
N CYS A 133 10.11 8.46 -11.18
CA CYS A 133 11.10 9.49 -10.92
C CYS A 133 12.11 9.06 -9.86
N TRP A 134 11.65 8.62 -8.72
CA TRP A 134 12.53 8.18 -7.63
C TRP A 134 13.05 6.75 -7.83
N GLY A 135 12.15 5.82 -8.14
CA GLY A 135 12.42 4.39 -8.20
C GLY A 135 13.64 3.99 -9.04
N PRO A 136 13.83 4.46 -10.29
CA PRO A 136 14.90 4.00 -11.17
C PRO A 136 16.32 4.20 -10.63
N SER A 137 16.55 5.27 -9.85
CA SER A 137 17.83 5.54 -9.21
C SER A 137 17.99 4.85 -7.84
N HIS A 138 16.90 4.24 -7.32
CA HIS A 138 16.82 3.63 -5.99
C HIS A 138 16.40 2.16 -6.04
N GLY A 139 16.66 1.49 -7.13
CA GLY A 139 16.54 0.04 -7.25
C GLY A 139 15.19 -0.49 -7.70
N ALA A 140 14.22 0.36 -8.01
CA ALA A 140 12.99 -0.10 -8.63
C ALA A 140 13.25 -0.69 -10.02
N GLY A 141 12.60 -1.82 -10.31
CA GLY A 141 12.62 -2.44 -11.63
C GLY A 141 11.76 -1.67 -12.63
N ALA A 142 11.78 -2.11 -13.88
CA ALA A 142 10.94 -1.56 -14.95
C ALA A 142 9.68 -2.43 -15.15
N CYS A 143 8.59 -1.84 -15.63
CA CYS A 143 7.42 -2.60 -16.06
C CYS A 143 7.75 -3.50 -17.27
N PRO A 144 7.12 -4.68 -17.41
CA PRO A 144 6.05 -5.19 -16.56
C PRO A 144 6.54 -5.88 -15.27
N ASP A 145 7.78 -6.40 -15.26
CA ASP A 145 8.26 -7.25 -14.16
C ASP A 145 8.36 -6.50 -12.84
N GLY A 146 8.74 -5.22 -12.89
CA GLY A 146 8.80 -4.37 -11.72
C GLY A 146 9.78 -4.84 -10.65
N GLY A 147 9.39 -4.67 -9.42
CA GLY A 147 10.13 -5.09 -8.24
C GLY A 147 10.83 -3.95 -7.53
N TRP A 148 10.56 -3.85 -6.23
CA TRP A 148 11.18 -2.85 -5.36
C TRP A 148 11.05 -3.29 -3.90
N TRP A 149 11.69 -2.57 -2.98
CA TRP A 149 11.55 -2.79 -1.54
C TRP A 149 11.03 -1.55 -0.82
N PRO A 150 10.23 -1.73 0.26
CA PRO A 150 9.44 -0.65 0.86
C PRO A 150 10.24 0.47 1.51
N ASP A 151 11.39 0.19 2.13
CA ASP A 151 12.20 1.21 2.79
C ASP A 151 12.67 2.30 1.83
N GLU A 152 13.14 1.94 0.63
CA GLU A 152 13.51 2.90 -0.40
C GLU A 152 12.30 3.70 -0.92
N ALA A 153 11.12 3.08 -1.01
CA ALA A 153 9.91 3.79 -1.39
C ALA A 153 9.49 4.81 -0.33
N PHE A 154 9.60 4.48 0.95
CA PHE A 154 9.33 5.41 2.03
C PHE A 154 10.37 6.54 2.11
N ASP A 155 11.63 6.27 1.80
CA ASP A 155 12.65 7.32 1.69
C ASP A 155 12.33 8.29 0.54
N GLY A 156 11.80 7.79 -0.58
CA GLY A 156 11.28 8.62 -1.67
C GLY A 156 10.16 9.54 -1.25
N LEU A 157 9.20 9.04 -0.47
CA LEU A 157 8.10 9.85 0.06
C LEU A 157 8.57 10.99 0.97
N GLN A 158 9.70 10.83 1.67
CA GLN A 158 10.27 11.88 2.52
C GLN A 158 10.86 13.05 1.71
N GLN A 159 11.19 12.83 0.45
CA GLN A 159 11.69 13.89 -0.44
C GLN A 159 10.55 14.77 -1.00
N GLY A 160 9.33 14.37 -0.79
CA GLY A 160 8.14 15.00 -1.34
C GLY A 160 7.60 14.26 -2.56
N ILE A 161 6.31 14.32 -2.74
CA ILE A 161 5.59 13.66 -3.82
C ILE A 161 4.47 14.57 -4.33
N VAL A 162 4.28 14.61 -5.63
CA VAL A 162 3.22 15.42 -6.26
C VAL A 162 1.86 14.73 -6.15
N ASP A 163 0.79 15.50 -6.38
CA ASP A 163 -0.55 14.95 -6.55
C ASP A 163 -0.65 14.13 -7.84
N GLU A 164 -1.55 13.13 -7.88
CA GLU A 164 -1.84 12.30 -9.05
C GLU A 164 -2.26 13.14 -10.26
N SER A 165 -2.93 14.26 -10.05
CA SER A 165 -3.31 15.19 -11.12
C SER A 165 -2.12 15.87 -11.80
N CYS A 166 -0.96 15.92 -11.15
CA CYS A 166 0.29 16.48 -11.71
C CYS A 166 1.03 15.43 -12.55
N TYR A 167 1.04 14.18 -12.12
CA TYR A 167 1.66 13.09 -12.85
C TYR A 167 0.88 11.78 -12.63
N ALA A 168 -0.06 11.52 -13.52
CA ALA A 168 -0.95 10.37 -13.42
C ALA A 168 -0.24 9.05 -13.79
N TYR A 169 -0.53 8.00 -13.02
CA TYR A 169 0.02 6.68 -13.27
C TYR A 169 -0.65 5.99 -14.47
N THR A 170 0.13 5.45 -15.41
CA THR A 170 -0.37 4.78 -16.62
C THR A 170 -0.10 3.28 -16.68
N GLY A 171 0.82 2.77 -15.87
CA GLY A 171 1.24 1.36 -15.89
C GLY A 171 2.16 0.99 -17.06
N ALA A 172 2.61 1.96 -17.84
CA ALA A 172 3.60 1.78 -18.91
C ALA A 172 5.02 2.11 -18.40
N ASN A 173 6.05 1.76 -19.20
CA ASN A 173 7.39 2.28 -18.94
C ASN A 173 7.47 3.72 -19.45
N GLU A 174 7.64 4.65 -18.54
CA GLU A 174 7.71 6.07 -18.83
C GLU A 174 8.98 6.71 -18.28
N ALA A 175 9.40 7.80 -18.90
CA ALA A 175 10.37 8.70 -18.29
C ALA A 175 9.68 9.56 -17.24
N CYS A 176 10.41 9.96 -16.19
CA CYS A 176 9.93 10.92 -15.22
C CYS A 176 9.46 12.22 -15.91
N ASN A 177 8.21 12.61 -15.69
CA ASN A 177 7.58 13.75 -16.33
C ASN A 177 6.56 14.43 -15.40
N VAL A 178 7.03 15.04 -14.32
CA VAL A 178 6.20 15.81 -13.40
C VAL A 178 5.84 17.18 -13.96
N CYS A 179 4.76 17.77 -13.48
CA CYS A 179 4.33 19.10 -13.87
C CYS A 179 5.35 20.19 -13.46
N ASP A 180 5.39 21.30 -14.20
CA ASP A 180 6.31 22.40 -13.93
C ASP A 180 6.04 23.04 -12.55
N GLY A 181 7.12 23.35 -11.84
CA GLY A 181 7.07 24.14 -10.61
C GLY A 181 6.67 23.37 -9.34
N TRP A 182 6.54 22.06 -9.38
CA TRP A 182 6.18 21.25 -8.23
C TRP A 182 7.18 21.38 -7.04
N GLU A 183 8.45 21.65 -7.34
CA GLU A 183 9.51 21.83 -6.33
C GLU A 183 9.37 23.12 -5.51
N ASN A 184 8.45 24.01 -5.90
CA ASN A 184 8.25 25.31 -5.29
C ASN A 184 6.96 25.43 -4.47
N GLY A 185 6.27 24.30 -4.23
CA GLY A 185 5.00 24.19 -3.51
C GLY A 185 5.13 23.95 -2.00
#